data_5fd68709fd9aa43a4d50d5b0713418dc
#
_entry.id   5fd68709fd9aa43a4d50d5b0713418dc
#
_cell.length_a   1.000
_cell.length_b   1.000
_cell.length_c   1.000
_cell.angle_alpha   90.00
_cell.angle_beta   90.00
_cell.angle_gamma   90.00
#
_symmetry.space_group_name_H-M   'P 1'
#
loop_
_entity.id
_entity.type
_entity.pdbx_description
1 polymer ?
#
loop_
_entity_poly.entity_id
_entity_poly.type
_entity_poly.pdbx_seq_one_letter_code
_entity_poly.pdbx_strand_id
1 'polypeptide(L)' 'MVTNYDKAMEMFVVEKATGEVIRRQTVQDSAQVHIDKNGIYTIYLISDEERMVQDIEVKTRQ' A
#
# COMPACT_ATOMS: atom_id res chain seq x y z
N MET A 1 10.11 -3.82 -8.57
CA MET A 1 11.20 -3.71 -7.58
C MET A 1 10.89 -4.60 -6.41
N VAL A 2 11.84 -5.43 -6.04
CA VAL A 2 11.69 -6.29 -4.87
C VAL A 2 12.36 -5.59 -3.70
N THR A 3 11.58 -5.33 -2.66
CA THR A 3 12.11 -4.75 -1.43
C THR A 3 12.08 -5.83 -0.35
N ASN A 4 13.23 -6.11 0.21
CA ASN A 4 13.33 -7.06 1.31
C ASN A 4 13.16 -6.32 2.62
N TYR A 5 12.24 -6.79 3.43
CA TYR A 5 12.00 -6.25 4.75
C TYR A 5 12.50 -7.23 5.78
N ASP A 6 13.44 -6.83 6.60
CA ASP A 6 13.95 -7.67 7.68
C ASP A 6 12.92 -7.87 8.77
N LYS A 7 12.00 -6.93 8.89
CA LYS A 7 10.95 -6.95 9.90
C LYS A 7 9.59 -6.83 9.26
N ALA A 8 8.59 -7.39 9.92
CA ALA A 8 7.22 -7.24 9.47
C ALA A 8 6.80 -5.77 9.54
N MET A 9 6.11 -5.30 8.52
CA MET A 9 5.58 -3.95 8.45
C MET A 9 4.07 -4.03 8.24
N GLU A 10 3.35 -3.05 8.76
CA GLU A 10 1.94 -2.92 8.44
C GLU A 10 1.78 -2.07 7.18
N MET A 11 0.99 -2.57 6.26
CA MET A 11 0.66 -1.86 5.03
C MET A 11 -0.79 -1.44 5.05
N PHE A 12 -1.01 -0.16 4.77
CA PHE A 12 -2.35 0.40 4.62
C PHE A 12 -2.47 0.98 3.22
N VAL A 13 -3.57 0.66 2.55
CA VAL A 13 -3.88 1.27 1.26
C VAL A 13 -5.10 2.16 1.47
N VAL A 14 -4.93 3.44 1.22
CA VAL A 14 -5.96 4.45 1.48
C VAL A 14 -6.42 5.03 0.16
N GLU A 15 -7.73 5.07 -0.06
CA GLU A 15 -8.29 5.77 -1.20
C GLU A 15 -8.18 7.27 -0.96
N LYS A 16 -7.42 7.96 -1.80
CA LYS A 16 -7.10 9.36 -1.57
C LYS A 16 -8.32 10.27 -1.65
N ALA A 17 -9.27 9.93 -2.51
CA ALA A 17 -10.48 10.75 -2.71
C ALA A 17 -11.37 10.80 -1.46
N THR A 18 -11.44 9.70 -0.70
CA THR A 18 -12.33 9.59 0.45
C THR A 18 -11.59 9.52 1.78
N GLY A 19 -10.30 9.18 1.75
CA GLY A 19 -9.53 8.93 2.97
C GLY A 19 -9.83 7.59 3.61
N GLU A 20 -10.56 6.72 2.91
CA GLU A 20 -10.94 5.42 3.45
C GLU A 20 -9.82 4.40 3.28
N VAL A 21 -9.54 3.63 4.33
CA VAL A 21 -8.59 2.53 4.27
C VAL A 21 -9.29 1.35 3.62
N ILE A 22 -8.84 0.98 2.42
CA ILE A 22 -9.47 -0.09 1.66
C ILE A 22 -8.76 -1.44 1.86
N ARG A 23 -7.54 -1.41 2.36
CA ARG A 23 -6.79 -2.64 2.62
C ARG A 23 -5.80 -2.41 3.75
N ARG A 24 -5.66 -3.43 4.59
CA ARG A 24 -4.69 -3.43 5.68
C ARG A 24 -4.14 -4.84 5.79
N GLN A 25 -2.82 -4.96 5.76
CA GLN A 25 -2.19 -6.28 5.90
C GLN A 25 -0.80 -6.14 6.48
N THR A 26 -0.31 -7.22 7.06
CA THR A 26 1.08 -7.31 7.51
C THR A 26 1.92 -7.83 6.37
N VAL A 27 3.02 -7.15 6.10
CA VAL A 27 3.92 -7.45 4.98
C VAL A 27 5.25 -7.92 5.54
N GLN A 28 5.75 -9.03 5.02
CA GLN A 28 7.08 -9.52 5.32
C GLN A 28 7.69 -9.98 4.01
N ASP A 29 8.88 -9.52 3.71
CA ASP A 29 9.63 -9.77 2.47
C ASP A 29 9.08 -9.01 1.27
N SER A 30 7.85 -9.26 0.88
CA SER A 30 7.23 -8.57 -0.26
C SER A 30 5.73 -8.50 -0.09
N ALA A 31 5.12 -7.56 -0.82
CA ALA A 31 3.68 -7.39 -0.78
C ALA A 31 3.12 -7.30 -2.19
N GLN A 32 1.95 -7.89 -2.39
CA GLN A 32 1.16 -7.70 -3.60
C GLN A 32 -0.15 -7.07 -3.22
N VAL A 33 -0.54 -6.04 -3.96
CA VAL A 33 -1.81 -5.36 -3.76
C VAL A 33 -2.58 -5.40 -5.07
N HIS A 34 -3.82 -5.87 -5.00
CA HIS A 34 -4.70 -5.90 -6.15
C HIS A 34 -5.82 -4.89 -5.93
N ILE A 35 -5.93 -3.91 -6.81
CA ILE A 35 -6.94 -2.86 -6.73
C ILE A 35 -7.73 -2.86 -8.02
N ASP A 36 -9.03 -3.09 -7.91
CA ASP A 36 -9.91 -3.23 -9.08
C ASP A 36 -10.53 -1.91 -9.54
N LYS A 37 -10.40 -0.88 -8.75
CA LYS A 37 -11.06 0.40 -9.00
C LYS A 37 -10.05 1.46 -9.37
N ASN A 38 -10.35 2.24 -10.41
CA ASN A 38 -9.51 3.36 -10.81
C ASN A 38 -9.47 4.43 -9.73
N GLY A 39 -8.32 5.07 -9.59
CA GLY A 39 -8.18 6.15 -8.64
C GLY A 39 -6.75 6.33 -8.21
N ILE A 40 -6.55 7.27 -7.30
CA ILE A 40 -5.28 7.52 -6.67
C ILE A 40 -5.34 6.98 -5.26
N TYR A 41 -4.32 6.20 -4.89
CA TYR A 41 -4.24 5.55 -3.60
C TYR A 41 -2.93 5.90 -2.94
N THR A 42 -2.96 6.04 -1.63
CA THR A 42 -1.76 6.26 -0.83
C THR A 42 -1.45 4.96 -0.09
N ILE A 43 -0.22 4.49 -0.24
CA ILE A 43 0.23 3.29 0.44
C ILE A 43 1.14 3.72 1.59
N TYR A 44 0.80 3.26 2.79
CA TYR A 44 1.61 3.47 3.99
C TYR A 44 2.24 2.15 4.39
N LEU A 45 3.55 2.17 4.62
CA LEU A 45 4.28 1.03 5.19
C LEU A 45 4.87 1.49 6.50
N ILE A 46 4.45 0.90 7.59
CA ILE A 46 4.80 1.35 8.94
C ILE A 46 5.37 0.21 9.75
N SER A 47 6.53 0.45 10.35
CA SER A 47 7.12 -0.43 11.35
C SER A 47 7.55 0.41 12.55
N ASP A 48 8.12 -0.24 13.56
CA ASP A 48 8.59 0.46 14.75
C ASP A 48 9.69 1.47 14.45
N GLU A 49 10.47 1.23 13.39
CA GLU A 49 11.63 2.03 13.07
C GLU A 49 11.48 2.86 11.81
N GLU A 50 10.58 2.45 10.91
CA GLU A 50 10.49 3.06 9.59
C GLU A 50 9.05 3.34 9.20
N ARG A 51 8.90 4.37 8.39
CA ARG A 51 7.62 4.71 7.79
C ARG A 51 7.86 5.15 6.36
N MET A 52 7.15 4.52 5.44
CA MET A 52 7.20 4.90 4.03
C MET A 52 5.80 5.23 3.54
N VAL A 53 5.70 6.25 2.70
CA VAL A 53 4.42 6.69 2.13
C VAL A 53 4.62 6.89 0.64
N GLN A 54 3.73 6.31 -0.15
CA GLN A 54 3.81 6.43 -1.61
C GLN A 54 2.42 6.51 -2.21
N ASP A 55 2.23 7.48 -3.12
CA ASP A 55 1.00 7.57 -3.90
C ASP A 55 1.14 6.75 -5.17
N ILE A 56 0.07 6.05 -5.53
CA ILE A 56 0.00 5.32 -6.78
C ILE A 56 -1.27 5.66 -7.51
N GLU A 57 -1.23 5.57 -8.83
CA GLU A 57 -2.42 5.74 -9.66
C GLU A 57 -2.77 4.41 -10.29
N VAL A 58 -4.02 4.00 -10.15
CA VAL A 58 -4.54 2.77 -10.74
C VAL A 58 -5.45 3.13 -11.90
N LYS A 59 -5.11 2.62 -13.07
CA LYS A 59 -5.93 2.75 -14.27
C LYS A 59 -6.18 1.36 -14.81
N THR A 60 -7.43 0.99 -14.91
CA THR A 60 -7.80 -0.29 -15.50
C THR A 60 -8.27 -0.08 -16.93
N ARG A 61 -7.94 -1.03 -17.78
CA ARG A 61 -8.48 -1.04 -19.12
C ARG A 61 -9.90 -1.57 -19.11
N GLN A 62 -10.71 -0.92 -19.86
CA GLN A 62 -12.07 -1.41 -20.10
C GLN A 62 -12.18 -1.92 -21.53
#